data_e0188cdc74bcc5cb6aacef48551e36de
#
_entry.id   e0188cdc74bcc5cb6aacef48551e36de
#
_cell.length_a   1.000
_cell.length_b   1.000
_cell.length_c   1.000
_cell.angle_alpha   90.00
_cell.angle_beta   90.00
_cell.angle_gamma   90.00
#
_symmetry.space_group_name_H-M   'P 1'
#
loop_
_entity.id
_entity.type
_entity.pdbx_description
1 polymer ?
#
loop_
_entity_poly.entity_id
_entity_poly.type
_entity_poly.pdbx_seq_one_letter_code
_entity_poly.pdbx_strand_id
1 'polypeptide(L)'
;RQAGIEGAERYVDAATLDTDEKVAEAVREWDRCEMKTDVIVYEKKNALTRIALLGAGEPQEFEFIKENQAAEGNIYLGRITRKLDLAHDKIGFFVDIDDGREAFLNAEETGLNEISLSEGQSLVVQVAQEQRAEKGAKVVRSIQIVGSHLVYCPYRLHVEASPRIEDKEKLAEYKEKVLENTTGQEGWILRTSSVDVPFDVIAAEMLELRGIYENVRIKARNAKAPALLYAKADPLIEHITRSRPALTKVVVNSHNVENALKEKFNGEFAVEYMAEPFAEYGLEDALSDALQKTVSLRS
;
A
#
# COMPACT_ATOMS: atom_id res chain seq x y z
N ARG A 1 -18.70 21.37 11.37
CA ARG A 1 -17.90 22.52 11.87
C ARG A 1 -16.88 22.85 10.82
N GLN A 2 -16.95 24.07 10.33
CA GLN A 2 -16.18 24.66 9.26
C GLN A 2 -14.67 24.40 9.40
N ALA A 3 -14.08 23.83 8.37
CA ALA A 3 -12.75 24.16 7.95
C ALA A 3 -12.91 24.73 6.53
N GLY A 4 -12.78 26.04 6.42
CA GLY A 4 -12.93 26.71 5.13
C GLY A 4 -11.74 26.34 4.25
N ILE A 5 -12.08 25.71 3.16
CA ILE A 5 -11.37 25.80 1.89
C ILE A 5 -12.47 26.31 0.94
N GLU A 6 -12.29 27.50 0.40
CA GLU A 6 -13.19 28.02 -0.65
C GLU A 6 -13.17 27.04 -1.82
N GLY A 7 -14.24 26.31 -1.99
CA GLY A 7 -14.42 25.22 -2.95
C GLY A 7 -15.22 24.07 -2.39
N ALA A 8 -15.29 23.92 -1.07
CA ALA A 8 -16.05 22.90 -0.36
C ALA A 8 -17.37 23.42 0.24
N GLU A 9 -17.89 24.53 -0.25
CA GLU A 9 -19.22 25.03 0.15
C GLU A 9 -20.35 24.33 -0.61
N ARG A 10 -20.42 23.00 -0.50
CA ARG A 10 -21.70 22.30 -0.65
C ARG A 10 -21.92 21.42 0.56
N TYR A 11 -22.05 22.07 1.70
CA TYR A 11 -22.67 21.47 2.86
C TYR A 11 -24.15 21.27 2.52
N VAL A 12 -24.54 20.04 2.24
CA VAL A 12 -25.95 19.66 2.34
C VAL A 12 -26.28 19.65 3.82
N ASP A 13 -27.01 20.64 4.27
CA ASP A 13 -27.51 20.70 5.65
C ASP A 13 -28.40 19.47 5.88
N ALA A 14 -27.95 18.56 6.75
CA ALA A 14 -28.69 17.35 7.07
C ALA A 14 -30.16 17.63 7.52
N ALA A 15 -30.43 18.84 7.98
CA ALA A 15 -31.77 19.28 8.35
C ALA A 15 -32.68 19.54 7.14
N THR A 16 -32.16 19.62 5.90
CA THR A 16 -32.92 19.84 4.67
C THR A 16 -33.14 18.55 3.85
N LEU A 17 -32.65 17.40 4.29
CA LEU A 17 -32.78 16.10 3.63
C LEU A 17 -34.10 15.44 4.08
N ASP A 18 -35.16 15.70 3.34
CA ASP A 18 -36.52 15.30 3.68
C ASP A 18 -36.90 13.88 3.20
N THR A 19 -36.03 13.21 2.41
CA THR A 19 -36.30 11.87 1.85
C THR A 19 -35.02 11.09 1.62
N ASP A 20 -35.10 9.75 1.67
CA ASP A 20 -34.02 8.83 1.34
C ASP A 20 -33.43 9.10 -0.06
N GLU A 21 -34.21 9.61 -0.98
CA GLU A 21 -33.82 9.96 -2.35
C GLU A 21 -32.87 11.17 -2.38
N LYS A 22 -33.11 12.20 -1.56
CA LYS A 22 -32.20 13.35 -1.43
C LYS A 22 -30.92 12.99 -0.72
N VAL A 23 -30.96 12.07 0.25
CA VAL A 23 -29.76 11.52 0.88
C VAL A 23 -28.93 10.72 -0.14
N ALA A 24 -29.59 9.90 -0.94
CA ALA A 24 -28.93 9.12 -2.00
C ALA A 24 -28.38 10.02 -3.11
N GLU A 25 -29.04 11.13 -3.41
CA GLU A 25 -28.55 12.13 -4.38
C GLU A 25 -27.36 12.92 -3.82
N ALA A 26 -27.41 13.32 -2.55
CA ALA A 26 -26.30 13.97 -1.86
C ALA A 26 -25.08 13.05 -1.73
N VAL A 27 -25.28 11.76 -1.45
CA VAL A 27 -24.20 10.74 -1.43
C VAL A 27 -23.64 10.53 -2.85
N ARG A 28 -24.48 10.45 -3.89
CA ARG A 28 -24.01 10.39 -5.29
C ARG A 28 -23.32 11.66 -5.75
N GLU A 29 -23.71 12.82 -5.22
CA GLU A 29 -23.04 14.09 -5.50
C GLU A 29 -21.73 14.20 -4.72
N TRP A 30 -21.65 13.60 -3.53
CA TRP A 30 -20.42 13.46 -2.75
C TRP A 30 -19.45 12.46 -3.38
N ASP A 31 -19.94 11.33 -3.89
CA ASP A 31 -19.13 10.36 -4.67
C ASP A 31 -18.67 10.95 -6.02
N ARG A 32 -19.44 11.89 -6.59
CA ARG A 32 -19.01 12.66 -7.77
C ARG A 32 -18.06 13.80 -7.43
N CYS A 33 -18.04 14.23 -6.17
CA CYS A 33 -17.12 15.23 -5.61
C CYS A 33 -15.88 14.60 -4.96
N GLU A 34 -15.57 13.31 -5.24
CA GLU A 34 -14.20 12.83 -5.13
C GLU A 34 -13.37 13.70 -6.08
N MET A 35 -12.69 14.67 -5.49
CA MET A 35 -11.82 15.58 -6.25
C MET A 35 -10.78 14.69 -6.94
N LYS A 36 -10.99 14.48 -8.24
CA LYS A 36 -10.14 13.61 -9.04
C LYS A 36 -8.76 14.23 -9.08
N THR A 37 -7.77 13.49 -8.64
CA THR A 37 -6.37 13.89 -8.76
C THR A 37 -6.02 14.05 -10.24
N ASP A 38 -5.68 15.27 -10.64
CA ASP A 38 -5.30 15.62 -12.01
C ASP A 38 -3.79 15.92 -12.15
N VAL A 39 -3.11 16.25 -11.03
CA VAL A 39 -1.67 16.47 -10.98
C VAL A 39 -1.06 15.72 -9.80
N ILE A 40 0.08 15.07 -10.03
CA ILE A 40 0.92 14.48 -8.99
C ILE A 40 2.25 15.22 -8.97
N VAL A 41 2.66 15.71 -7.81
CA VAL A 41 3.95 16.36 -7.58
C VAL A 41 4.83 15.47 -6.74
N TYR A 42 5.97 15.06 -7.29
CA TYR A 42 6.95 14.20 -6.62
C TYR A 42 8.26 14.97 -6.43
N GLU A 43 8.76 14.99 -5.22
CA GLU A 43 10.05 15.58 -4.89
C GLU A 43 10.85 14.64 -3.99
N LYS A 44 12.08 14.38 -4.39
CA LYS A 44 13.06 13.67 -3.59
C LYS A 44 14.15 14.63 -3.12
N LYS A 45 14.26 14.83 -1.81
CA LYS A 45 15.26 15.73 -1.21
C LYS A 45 15.94 15.02 -0.05
N ASN A 46 17.25 14.78 -0.16
CA ASN A 46 18.01 13.97 0.78
C ASN A 46 17.42 12.55 0.90
N ALA A 47 17.16 12.09 2.11
CA ALA A 47 16.57 10.77 2.41
C ALA A 47 15.05 10.79 2.56
N LEU A 48 14.38 11.83 2.04
CA LEU A 48 12.92 11.98 2.10
C LEU A 48 12.35 12.17 0.70
N THR A 49 11.39 11.35 0.35
CA THR A 49 10.53 11.54 -0.81
C THR A 49 9.20 12.12 -0.35
N ARG A 50 8.74 13.16 -1.02
CA ARG A 50 7.45 13.82 -0.79
C ARG A 50 6.59 13.67 -2.04
N ILE A 51 5.35 13.29 -1.87
CA ILE A 51 4.36 13.20 -2.94
C ILE A 51 3.16 14.05 -2.53
N ALA A 52 2.70 14.91 -3.43
CA ALA A 52 1.46 15.64 -3.27
C ALA A 52 0.50 15.30 -4.40
N LEU A 53 -0.75 15.02 -4.07
CA LEU A 53 -1.83 14.80 -5.02
C LEU A 53 -2.67 16.07 -5.08
N LEU A 54 -2.85 16.62 -6.27
CA LEU A 54 -3.63 17.83 -6.50
C LEU A 54 -4.86 17.50 -7.34
N GLY A 55 -5.96 18.18 -7.05
CA GLY A 55 -7.16 18.18 -7.87
C GLY A 55 -7.66 19.59 -8.05
N ALA A 56 -7.90 20.01 -9.29
CA ALA A 56 -8.27 21.37 -9.67
C ALA A 56 -7.28 22.45 -9.12
N GLY A 57 -6.00 22.11 -9.02
CA GLY A 57 -4.95 23.00 -8.53
C GLY A 57 -4.77 23.03 -7.01
N GLU A 58 -5.63 22.36 -6.24
CA GLU A 58 -5.58 22.34 -4.78
C GLU A 58 -4.99 21.03 -4.25
N PRO A 59 -4.12 21.05 -3.21
CA PRO A 59 -3.58 19.85 -2.62
C PRO A 59 -4.64 19.07 -1.84
N GLN A 60 -4.75 17.77 -2.13
CA GLN A 60 -5.72 16.85 -1.53
C GLN A 60 -5.07 15.91 -0.52
N GLU A 61 -3.88 15.41 -0.86
CA GLU A 61 -3.17 14.40 -0.08
C GLU A 61 -1.67 14.66 -0.13
N PHE A 62 -0.99 14.45 1.01
CA PHE A 62 0.47 14.46 1.09
C PHE A 62 0.95 13.11 1.61
N GLU A 63 1.94 12.52 0.95
CA GLU A 63 2.64 11.33 1.41
C GLU A 63 4.14 11.60 1.58
N PHE A 64 4.72 11.03 2.65
CA PHE A 64 6.13 11.16 2.99
C PHE A 64 6.76 9.78 3.13
N ILE A 65 7.79 9.54 2.33
CA ILE A 65 8.49 8.26 2.30
C ILE A 65 9.94 8.50 2.71
N LYS A 66 10.36 7.88 3.80
CA LYS A 66 11.78 7.90 4.21
C LYS A 66 12.54 6.84 3.44
N GLU A 67 13.65 7.23 2.83
CA GLU A 67 14.59 6.27 2.26
C GLU A 67 15.20 5.40 3.36
N ASN A 68 15.51 4.17 2.99
CA ASN A 68 16.09 3.16 3.87
C ASN A 68 15.22 2.79 5.08
N GLN A 69 13.92 3.01 5.00
CA GLN A 69 12.97 2.47 5.97
C GLN A 69 12.20 1.32 5.33
N ALA A 70 12.13 0.20 6.04
CA ALA A 70 11.39 -0.97 5.58
C ALA A 70 9.89 -0.67 5.56
N ALA A 71 9.34 -0.46 4.36
CA ALA A 71 7.93 -0.15 4.16
C ALA A 71 7.05 -1.39 4.39
N GLU A 72 5.83 -1.16 4.89
CA GLU A 72 4.82 -2.19 5.05
C GLU A 72 4.53 -2.92 3.74
N GLY A 73 4.54 -4.25 3.78
CA GLY A 73 4.39 -5.10 2.60
C GLY A 73 5.71 -5.54 1.96
N ASN A 74 6.83 -4.87 2.22
CA ASN A 74 8.14 -5.30 1.73
C ASN A 74 8.53 -6.66 2.30
N ILE A 75 9.19 -7.49 1.47
CA ILE A 75 9.62 -8.83 1.85
C ILE A 75 11.15 -8.89 1.87
N TYR A 76 11.69 -9.37 2.96
CA TYR A 76 13.13 -9.49 3.20
C TYR A 76 13.56 -10.94 3.44
N LEU A 77 14.79 -11.27 3.08
CA LEU A 77 15.52 -12.35 3.70
C LEU A 77 16.19 -11.76 4.94
N GLY A 78 15.59 -11.97 6.11
CA GLY A 78 16.12 -11.50 7.38
C GLY A 78 17.02 -12.54 8.04
N ARG A 79 17.82 -12.09 9.02
CA ARG A 79 18.64 -12.95 9.86
C ARG A 79 18.21 -12.80 11.31
N ILE A 80 17.94 -13.91 12.00
CA ILE A 80 17.67 -13.89 13.44
C ILE A 80 18.94 -13.52 14.17
N THR A 81 18.88 -12.45 14.95
CA THR A 81 19.98 -11.93 15.75
C THR A 81 19.88 -12.39 17.20
N ARG A 82 18.63 -12.47 17.71
CA ARG A 82 18.40 -12.83 19.12
C ARG A 82 17.01 -13.43 19.32
N LYS A 83 16.94 -14.43 20.18
CA LYS A 83 15.69 -14.97 20.71
C LYS A 83 15.32 -14.26 22.01
N LEU A 84 14.02 -14.03 22.23
CA LEU A 84 13.49 -13.37 23.42
C LEU A 84 12.35 -14.20 23.99
N ASP A 85 12.46 -14.55 25.26
CA ASP A 85 11.34 -15.13 26.00
C ASP A 85 10.42 -14.01 26.50
N LEU A 86 9.16 -14.07 26.11
CA LEU A 86 8.13 -13.11 26.46
C LEU A 86 7.27 -13.64 27.62
N ALA A 87 6.43 -12.78 28.20
CA ALA A 87 5.48 -13.22 29.22
C ALA A 87 4.51 -14.28 28.67
N HIS A 88 4.04 -15.19 29.54
CA HIS A 88 3.08 -16.27 29.22
C HIS A 88 3.64 -17.30 28.21
N ASP A 89 4.90 -17.69 28.37
CA ASP A 89 5.58 -18.72 27.56
C ASP A 89 5.62 -18.39 26.04
N LYS A 90 5.44 -17.12 25.70
CA LYS A 90 5.55 -16.64 24.32
C LYS A 90 7.01 -16.40 23.97
N ILE A 91 7.32 -16.60 22.69
CA ILE A 91 8.66 -16.39 22.15
C ILE A 91 8.62 -15.30 21.08
N GLY A 92 9.59 -14.41 21.12
CA GLY A 92 9.82 -13.41 20.08
C GLY A 92 11.25 -13.55 19.53
N PHE A 93 11.47 -12.97 18.38
CA PHE A 93 12.78 -12.93 17.74
C PHE A 93 13.06 -11.51 17.25
N PHE A 94 14.31 -11.08 17.44
CA PHE A 94 14.82 -9.94 16.71
C PHE A 94 15.42 -10.42 15.40
N VAL A 95 15.14 -9.67 14.33
CA VAL A 95 15.52 -10.02 12.96
C VAL A 95 16.18 -8.81 12.31
N ASP A 96 17.41 -9.00 11.86
CA ASP A 96 18.10 -8.01 11.05
C ASP A 96 17.57 -8.08 9.60
N ILE A 97 17.03 -6.96 9.12
CA ILE A 97 16.53 -6.77 7.76
C ILE A 97 17.25 -5.61 7.04
N ASP A 98 18.36 -5.10 7.61
CA ASP A 98 19.13 -3.95 7.12
C ASP A 98 18.33 -2.63 7.08
N ASP A 99 17.49 -2.42 8.12
CA ASP A 99 16.64 -1.22 8.27
C ASP A 99 17.16 -0.25 9.35
N GLY A 100 18.44 -0.36 9.69
CA GLY A 100 19.09 0.42 10.74
C GLY A 100 18.68 0.05 12.16
N ARG A 101 17.60 -0.72 12.35
CA ARG A 101 17.12 -1.31 13.61
C ARG A 101 16.66 -2.72 13.40
N GLU A 102 16.80 -3.55 14.43
CA GLU A 102 16.28 -4.91 14.42
C GLU A 102 14.75 -4.91 14.38
N ALA A 103 14.18 -5.65 13.44
CA ALA A 103 12.76 -5.91 13.36
C ALA A 103 12.33 -6.95 14.41
N PHE A 104 11.06 -6.92 14.80
CA PHE A 104 10.50 -7.87 15.76
C PHE A 104 9.55 -8.86 15.07
N LEU A 105 9.79 -10.16 15.31
CA LEU A 105 8.97 -11.28 14.85
C LEU A 105 8.36 -11.99 16.08
N ASN A 106 7.04 -12.04 16.16
CA ASN A 106 6.34 -12.86 17.16
C ASN A 106 6.26 -14.31 16.68
N ALA A 107 6.68 -15.29 17.50
CA ALA A 107 6.65 -16.69 17.14
C ALA A 107 5.22 -17.23 16.89
N GLU A 108 4.21 -16.73 17.59
CA GLU A 108 2.81 -17.12 17.37
C GLU A 108 2.28 -16.78 15.98
N GLU A 109 2.81 -15.73 15.36
CA GLU A 109 2.44 -15.29 14.01
C GLU A 109 3.13 -16.11 12.92
N THR A 110 3.95 -17.10 13.28
CA THR A 110 4.65 -17.95 12.32
C THR A 110 3.74 -18.99 11.66
N GLY A 111 2.57 -19.27 12.22
CA GLY A 111 1.63 -20.28 11.73
C GLY A 111 2.15 -21.72 11.74
N LEU A 112 3.35 -21.93 12.29
CA LEU A 112 4.04 -23.22 12.32
C LEU A 112 4.33 -23.53 13.79
N ASN A 113 3.54 -24.38 14.39
CA ASN A 113 3.56 -24.70 15.80
C ASN A 113 4.86 -25.32 16.36
N GLU A 114 5.91 -25.55 15.55
CA GLU A 114 7.11 -26.27 16.01
C GLU A 114 8.41 -25.96 15.26
N ILE A 115 8.58 -24.81 14.61
CA ILE A 115 9.90 -24.53 14.08
C ILE A 115 10.75 -23.89 15.17
N SER A 116 11.70 -24.66 15.69
CA SER A 116 12.78 -24.10 16.51
C SER A 116 13.65 -23.18 15.66
N LEU A 117 13.30 -21.90 15.64
CA LEU A 117 14.15 -20.88 15.02
C LEU A 117 15.36 -20.64 15.92
N SER A 118 16.53 -20.53 15.32
CA SER A 118 17.80 -20.32 16.00
C SER A 118 18.45 -19.01 15.61
N GLU A 119 19.22 -18.45 16.51
CA GLU A 119 20.07 -17.29 16.22
C GLU A 119 21.04 -17.60 15.06
N GLY A 120 21.23 -16.61 14.18
CA GLY A 120 22.02 -16.76 12.96
C GLY A 120 21.25 -17.36 11.78
N GLN A 121 20.07 -17.94 11.99
CA GLN A 121 19.25 -18.51 10.93
C GLN A 121 18.66 -17.39 10.05
N SER A 122 18.64 -17.63 8.73
CA SER A 122 17.98 -16.76 7.77
C SER A 122 16.56 -17.23 7.47
N LEU A 123 15.61 -16.30 7.34
CA LEU A 123 14.22 -16.59 7.02
C LEU A 123 13.59 -15.48 6.19
N VAL A 124 12.60 -15.85 5.38
CA VAL A 124 11.81 -14.87 4.64
C VAL A 124 10.76 -14.28 5.57
N VAL A 125 10.72 -12.96 5.64
CA VAL A 125 9.78 -12.18 6.46
C VAL A 125 9.19 -11.03 5.67
N GLN A 126 7.98 -10.64 6.03
CA GLN A 126 7.31 -9.47 5.47
C GLN A 126 7.10 -8.43 6.56
N VAL A 127 7.30 -7.17 6.23
CA VAL A 127 7.01 -6.04 7.11
C VAL A 127 5.50 -5.89 7.25
N ALA A 128 5.00 -6.08 8.46
CA ALA A 128 3.59 -5.91 8.80
C ALA A 128 3.29 -4.52 9.41
N GLN A 129 4.31 -3.90 10.00
CA GLN A 129 4.25 -2.53 10.49
C GLN A 129 5.65 -1.92 10.39
N GLU A 130 5.71 -0.71 9.89
CA GLU A 130 6.95 0.06 9.82
C GLU A 130 7.49 0.42 11.20
N GLN A 131 8.78 0.70 11.28
CA GLN A 131 9.37 1.18 12.52
C GLN A 131 8.70 2.48 12.98
N ARG A 132 8.50 2.61 14.29
CA ARG A 132 7.89 3.80 14.89
C ARG A 132 8.68 4.24 16.11
N ALA A 133 9.08 5.52 16.14
CA ALA A 133 9.83 6.13 17.23
C ALA A 133 11.05 5.25 17.64
N GLU A 134 11.02 4.66 18.83
CA GLU A 134 12.09 3.83 19.39
C GLU A 134 11.99 2.33 18.99
N LYS A 135 10.88 1.91 18.37
CA LYS A 135 10.61 0.49 18.05
C LYS A 135 10.97 0.18 16.61
N GLY A 136 11.71 -0.91 16.39
CA GLY A 136 11.94 -1.46 15.06
C GLY A 136 10.65 -1.93 14.38
N ALA A 137 10.75 -2.24 13.10
CA ALA A 137 9.62 -2.75 12.32
C ALA A 137 9.07 -4.06 12.92
N LYS A 138 7.75 -4.29 12.77
CA LYS A 138 7.16 -5.59 13.07
C LYS A 138 7.14 -6.41 11.78
N VAL A 139 7.65 -7.63 11.84
CA VAL A 139 7.67 -8.55 10.70
C VAL A 139 6.89 -9.82 11.01
N VAL A 140 6.38 -10.43 9.94
CA VAL A 140 5.62 -11.70 9.99
C VAL A 140 6.17 -12.69 8.97
N ARG A 141 5.88 -13.98 9.16
CA ARG A 141 6.21 -15.02 8.19
C ARG A 141 5.08 -15.33 7.21
N SER A 142 3.86 -14.93 7.55
CA SER A 142 2.68 -15.07 6.69
C SER A 142 2.75 -14.06 5.55
N ILE A 143 3.45 -14.43 4.46
CA ILE A 143 3.60 -13.57 3.29
C ILE A 143 2.24 -13.35 2.62
N GLN A 144 1.98 -12.09 2.24
CA GLN A 144 0.82 -11.67 1.47
C GLN A 144 1.27 -10.74 0.34
N ILE A 145 0.93 -11.07 -0.89
CA ILE A 145 1.20 -10.21 -2.04
C ILE A 145 -0.13 -9.62 -2.48
N VAL A 146 -0.26 -8.31 -2.32
CA VAL A 146 -1.50 -7.57 -2.57
C VAL A 146 -1.51 -7.10 -4.01
N GLY A 147 -2.50 -7.58 -4.76
CA GLY A 147 -2.83 -7.12 -6.11
C GLY A 147 -4.02 -6.14 -6.13
N SER A 148 -4.55 -5.87 -7.31
CA SER A 148 -5.69 -4.97 -7.50
C SER A 148 -7.01 -5.57 -7.00
N HIS A 149 -7.25 -6.85 -7.29
CA HIS A 149 -8.50 -7.58 -7.03
C HIS A 149 -8.31 -8.75 -6.08
N LEU A 150 -7.08 -9.22 -5.90
CA LEU A 150 -6.73 -10.38 -5.09
C LEU A 150 -5.62 -10.05 -4.07
N VAL A 151 -5.57 -10.87 -3.01
CA VAL A 151 -4.36 -11.03 -2.20
C VAL A 151 -3.93 -12.47 -2.29
N TYR A 152 -2.68 -12.69 -2.70
CA TYR A 152 -2.05 -14.00 -2.75
C TYR A 152 -1.42 -14.36 -1.41
N CYS A 153 -1.72 -15.55 -0.91
CA CYS A 153 -1.27 -16.05 0.39
C CYS A 153 -0.60 -17.43 0.20
N PRO A 154 0.71 -17.52 -0.03
CA PRO A 154 1.37 -18.76 -0.48
C PRO A 154 1.34 -19.93 0.51
N TYR A 155 0.92 -19.70 1.75
CA TYR A 155 0.88 -20.73 2.80
C TYR A 155 -0.50 -20.86 3.46
N ARG A 156 -1.54 -20.29 2.88
CA ARG A 156 -2.93 -20.46 3.32
C ARG A 156 -3.68 -21.36 2.36
N LEU A 157 -4.37 -22.36 2.88
CA LEU A 157 -5.15 -23.32 2.08
C LEU A 157 -6.60 -22.89 1.83
N HIS A 158 -6.91 -21.60 1.97
CA HIS A 158 -8.28 -21.12 1.92
C HIS A 158 -8.48 -20.00 0.92
N VAL A 159 -9.66 -19.99 0.29
CA VAL A 159 -10.14 -18.85 -0.49
C VAL A 159 -11.09 -18.05 0.40
N GLU A 160 -10.61 -16.90 0.86
CA GLU A 160 -11.37 -15.94 1.66
C GLU A 160 -11.86 -14.78 0.80
N ALA A 161 -12.63 -13.89 1.36
CA ALA A 161 -13.07 -12.67 0.68
C ALA A 161 -13.28 -11.53 1.65
N SER A 162 -13.18 -10.32 1.14
CA SER A 162 -13.54 -9.12 1.89
C SER A 162 -14.99 -9.19 2.37
N PRO A 163 -15.25 -8.92 3.66
CA PRO A 163 -16.62 -8.89 4.19
C PRO A 163 -17.48 -7.77 3.57
N ARG A 164 -16.84 -6.80 2.90
CA ARG A 164 -17.49 -5.67 2.25
C ARG A 164 -18.09 -5.99 0.88
N ILE A 165 -17.90 -7.20 0.35
CA ILE A 165 -18.52 -7.63 -0.90
C ILE A 165 -20.00 -7.90 -0.66
N GLU A 166 -20.86 -7.11 -1.31
CA GLU A 166 -22.32 -7.19 -1.14
C GLU A 166 -22.95 -8.25 -2.04
N ASP A 167 -22.48 -8.38 -3.29
CA ASP A 167 -22.96 -9.38 -4.26
C ASP A 167 -22.51 -10.79 -3.83
N LYS A 168 -23.37 -11.48 -3.09
CA LYS A 168 -23.08 -12.81 -2.54
C LYS A 168 -23.13 -13.91 -3.59
N GLU A 169 -23.93 -13.76 -4.65
CA GLU A 169 -24.04 -14.75 -5.73
C GLU A 169 -22.77 -14.74 -6.57
N LYS A 170 -22.37 -13.57 -7.03
CA LYS A 170 -21.13 -13.41 -7.81
C LYS A 170 -19.89 -13.77 -6.99
N LEU A 171 -19.89 -13.44 -5.69
CA LEU A 171 -18.83 -13.83 -4.79
C LEU A 171 -18.70 -15.35 -4.68
N ALA A 172 -19.82 -16.09 -4.57
CA ALA A 172 -19.82 -17.54 -4.48
C ALA A 172 -19.25 -18.16 -5.76
N GLU A 173 -19.72 -17.68 -6.92
CA GLU A 173 -19.19 -18.08 -8.24
C GLU A 173 -17.67 -17.85 -8.36
N TYR A 174 -17.21 -16.65 -7.93
CA TYR A 174 -15.80 -16.30 -8.05
C TYR A 174 -14.91 -17.06 -7.06
N LYS A 175 -15.41 -17.37 -5.86
CA LYS A 175 -14.71 -18.25 -4.92
C LYS A 175 -14.51 -19.64 -5.48
N GLU A 176 -15.54 -20.21 -6.11
CA GLU A 176 -15.46 -21.54 -6.74
C GLU A 176 -14.44 -21.53 -7.88
N LYS A 177 -14.53 -20.57 -8.78
CA LYS A 177 -13.57 -20.42 -9.89
C LYS A 177 -12.13 -20.19 -9.42
N VAL A 178 -11.91 -19.37 -8.38
CA VAL A 178 -10.57 -19.17 -7.79
C VAL A 178 -10.08 -20.48 -7.19
N LEU A 179 -10.93 -21.24 -6.50
CA LEU A 179 -10.56 -22.51 -5.90
C LEU A 179 -10.18 -23.54 -6.98
N GLU A 180 -10.93 -23.64 -8.09
CA GLU A 180 -10.61 -24.50 -9.23
C GLU A 180 -9.27 -24.16 -9.88
N ASN A 181 -8.89 -22.89 -9.87
CA ASN A 181 -7.62 -22.38 -10.41
C ASN A 181 -6.49 -22.36 -9.38
N THR A 182 -6.75 -22.77 -8.13
CA THR A 182 -5.75 -22.84 -7.07
C THR A 182 -4.85 -24.07 -7.25
N THR A 183 -3.56 -23.91 -7.04
CA THR A 183 -2.57 -24.98 -7.19
C THR A 183 -1.73 -25.13 -5.92
N GLY A 184 -1.53 -26.38 -5.48
CA GLY A 184 -0.68 -26.66 -4.32
C GLY A 184 -1.20 -26.10 -2.99
N GLN A 185 -0.28 -25.58 -2.18
CA GLN A 185 -0.57 -25.05 -0.83
C GLN A 185 -0.64 -23.52 -0.86
N GLU A 186 -1.55 -22.98 -1.64
CA GLU A 186 -1.76 -21.54 -1.73
C GLU A 186 -3.19 -21.15 -1.36
N GLY A 187 -3.37 -19.90 -1.00
CA GLY A 187 -4.69 -19.33 -0.72
C GLY A 187 -4.83 -17.94 -1.31
N TRP A 188 -6.06 -17.48 -1.33
CA TRP A 188 -6.44 -16.24 -1.97
C TRP A 188 -7.46 -15.49 -1.12
N ILE A 189 -7.40 -14.16 -1.16
CA ILE A 189 -8.43 -13.30 -0.59
C ILE A 189 -8.98 -12.42 -1.71
N LEU A 190 -10.26 -12.56 -2.02
CA LEU A 190 -10.94 -11.68 -2.98
C LEU A 190 -11.15 -10.31 -2.33
N ARG A 191 -10.69 -9.26 -2.98
CA ARG A 191 -10.91 -7.87 -2.58
C ARG A 191 -12.28 -7.39 -3.08
N THR A 192 -12.74 -6.26 -2.56
CA THR A 192 -14.06 -5.71 -2.93
C THR A 192 -14.20 -5.52 -4.43
N SER A 193 -13.16 -5.03 -5.10
CA SER A 193 -13.13 -4.81 -6.54
C SER A 193 -13.10 -6.09 -7.40
N SER A 194 -12.95 -7.27 -6.79
CA SER A 194 -12.86 -8.52 -7.56
C SER A 194 -14.16 -8.87 -8.29
N VAL A 195 -15.30 -8.50 -7.72
CA VAL A 195 -16.63 -8.77 -8.31
C VAL A 195 -17.05 -7.73 -9.36
N ASP A 196 -16.28 -6.66 -9.52
CA ASP A 196 -16.58 -5.58 -10.49
C ASP A 196 -15.94 -5.82 -11.87
N VAL A 197 -15.07 -6.83 -11.97
CA VAL A 197 -14.34 -7.16 -13.20
C VAL A 197 -14.68 -8.57 -13.69
N PRO A 198 -14.49 -8.88 -15.00
CA PRO A 198 -14.62 -10.23 -15.52
C PRO A 198 -13.62 -11.21 -14.89
N PHE A 199 -13.98 -12.50 -14.82
CA PHE A 199 -13.13 -13.49 -14.16
C PHE A 199 -11.77 -13.73 -14.84
N ASP A 200 -11.67 -13.50 -16.15
CA ASP A 200 -10.40 -13.58 -16.89
C ASP A 200 -9.36 -12.58 -16.38
N VAL A 201 -9.79 -11.40 -15.93
CA VAL A 201 -8.92 -10.42 -15.24
C VAL A 201 -8.41 -11.00 -13.92
N ILE A 202 -9.27 -11.63 -13.13
CA ILE A 202 -8.91 -12.30 -11.88
C ILE A 202 -7.91 -13.43 -12.14
N ALA A 203 -8.16 -14.27 -13.15
CA ALA A 203 -7.29 -15.37 -13.53
C ALA A 203 -5.90 -14.88 -13.99
N ALA A 204 -5.83 -13.79 -14.74
CA ALA A 204 -4.58 -13.16 -15.14
C ALA A 204 -3.80 -12.64 -13.92
N GLU A 205 -4.47 -11.97 -12.99
CA GLU A 205 -3.84 -11.47 -11.75
C GLU A 205 -3.34 -12.63 -10.87
N MET A 206 -4.05 -13.77 -10.82
CA MET A 206 -3.55 -14.97 -10.13
C MET A 206 -2.19 -15.42 -10.67
N LEU A 207 -2.00 -15.43 -11.97
CA LEU A 207 -0.72 -15.78 -12.60
C LEU A 207 0.37 -14.77 -12.29
N GLU A 208 0.05 -13.48 -12.34
CA GLU A 208 0.97 -12.39 -12.03
C GLU A 208 1.48 -12.49 -10.59
N LEU A 209 0.57 -12.61 -9.61
CA LEU A 209 0.92 -12.66 -8.19
C LEU A 209 1.74 -13.91 -7.84
N ARG A 210 1.45 -15.06 -8.47
CA ARG A 210 2.31 -16.26 -8.36
C ARG A 210 3.71 -15.99 -8.91
N GLY A 211 3.80 -15.32 -10.06
CA GLY A 211 5.09 -14.95 -10.67
C GLY A 211 5.92 -14.04 -9.76
N ILE A 212 5.30 -13.07 -9.11
CA ILE A 212 5.96 -12.22 -8.12
C ILE A 212 6.52 -13.08 -6.96
N TYR A 213 5.73 -13.98 -6.40
CA TYR A 213 6.19 -14.83 -5.30
C TYR A 213 7.28 -15.82 -5.71
N GLU A 214 7.21 -16.39 -6.92
CA GLU A 214 8.28 -17.25 -7.41
C GLU A 214 9.60 -16.48 -7.55
N ASN A 215 9.56 -15.24 -8.01
CA ASN A 215 10.72 -14.35 -8.02
C ASN A 215 11.28 -14.10 -6.60
N VAL A 216 10.41 -13.91 -5.59
CA VAL A 216 10.84 -13.81 -4.18
C VAL A 216 11.57 -15.09 -3.76
N ARG A 217 11.04 -16.27 -4.08
CA ARG A 217 11.67 -17.57 -3.77
C ARG A 217 13.03 -17.73 -4.43
N ILE A 218 13.14 -17.37 -5.71
CA ILE A 218 14.40 -17.44 -6.46
C ILE A 218 15.44 -16.50 -5.84
N LYS A 219 15.06 -15.26 -5.55
CA LYS A 219 15.95 -14.30 -4.89
C LYS A 219 16.38 -14.78 -3.51
N ALA A 220 15.47 -15.32 -2.70
CA ALA A 220 15.78 -15.83 -1.36
C ALA A 220 16.80 -16.96 -1.36
N ARG A 221 16.78 -17.83 -2.39
CA ARG A 221 17.76 -18.92 -2.53
C ARG A 221 19.16 -18.42 -2.89
N ASN A 222 19.26 -17.31 -3.60
CA ASN A 222 20.50 -16.79 -4.14
C ASN A 222 21.07 -15.63 -3.31
N ALA A 223 20.29 -15.01 -2.45
CA ALA A 223 20.72 -13.88 -1.65
C ALA A 223 21.39 -14.33 -0.35
N LYS A 224 22.20 -13.43 0.20
CA LYS A 224 22.77 -13.54 1.55
C LYS A 224 22.03 -12.57 2.46
N ALA A 225 21.50 -13.09 3.58
CA ALA A 225 20.78 -12.26 4.57
C ALA A 225 21.74 -11.27 5.29
N PRO A 226 21.27 -10.05 5.59
CA PRO A 226 19.95 -9.49 5.22
C PRO A 226 19.87 -9.05 3.76
N ALA A 227 18.68 -9.15 3.12
CA ALA A 227 18.47 -8.68 1.75
C ALA A 227 16.99 -8.39 1.45
N LEU A 228 16.73 -7.32 0.70
CA LEU A 228 15.39 -7.02 0.16
C LEU A 228 15.08 -7.98 -1.00
N LEU A 229 13.99 -8.74 -0.88
CA LEU A 229 13.54 -9.69 -1.90
C LEU A 229 12.44 -9.10 -2.79
N TYR A 230 11.53 -8.33 -2.19
CA TYR A 230 10.41 -7.69 -2.86
C TYR A 230 10.12 -6.35 -2.19
N ALA A 231 10.07 -5.29 -2.98
CA ALA A 231 9.50 -4.02 -2.58
C ALA A 231 8.05 -3.97 -3.05
N LYS A 232 7.14 -3.63 -2.17
CA LYS A 232 5.77 -3.24 -2.58
C LYS A 232 5.89 -2.14 -3.64
N ALA A 233 4.89 -2.05 -4.52
CA ALA A 233 4.93 -1.07 -5.61
C ALA A 233 5.34 0.33 -5.10
N ASP A 234 6.15 1.01 -5.89
CA ASP A 234 6.55 2.39 -5.63
C ASP A 234 5.29 3.23 -5.39
N PRO A 235 5.15 3.92 -4.25
CA PRO A 235 3.98 4.75 -3.95
C PRO A 235 3.62 5.73 -5.06
N LEU A 236 4.61 6.29 -5.77
CA LEU A 236 4.36 7.13 -6.94
C LEU A 236 3.60 6.36 -8.03
N ILE A 237 4.02 5.14 -8.33
CA ILE A 237 3.34 4.28 -9.32
C ILE A 237 1.93 3.90 -8.84
N GLU A 238 1.75 3.65 -7.54
CA GLU A 238 0.45 3.34 -6.95
C GLU A 238 -0.52 4.52 -7.08
N HIS A 239 -0.05 5.74 -6.75
CA HIS A 239 -0.83 6.97 -6.94
C HIS A 239 -1.17 7.24 -8.40
N ILE A 240 -0.21 7.11 -9.32
CA ILE A 240 -0.44 7.24 -10.76
C ILE A 240 -1.53 6.28 -11.22
N THR A 241 -1.43 5.00 -10.83
CA THR A 241 -2.39 3.96 -11.23
C THR A 241 -3.79 4.26 -10.71
N ARG A 242 -3.92 4.69 -9.45
CA ARG A 242 -5.19 5.06 -8.82
C ARG A 242 -5.82 6.29 -9.49
N SER A 243 -5.02 7.28 -9.85
CA SER A 243 -5.48 8.57 -10.40
C SER A 243 -5.62 8.56 -11.92
N ARG A 244 -5.19 7.50 -12.59
CA ARG A 244 -5.05 7.38 -14.05
C ARG A 244 -6.22 7.92 -14.87
N PRO A 245 -7.50 7.69 -14.51
CA PRO A 245 -8.62 8.20 -15.32
C PRO A 245 -8.72 9.72 -15.40
N ALA A 246 -8.16 10.44 -14.43
CA ALA A 246 -8.22 11.90 -14.33
C ALA A 246 -6.84 12.57 -14.44
N LEU A 247 -5.77 11.79 -14.35
CA LEU A 247 -4.40 12.28 -14.28
C LEU A 247 -3.98 12.94 -15.60
N THR A 248 -3.60 14.19 -15.54
CA THR A 248 -3.12 14.97 -16.70
C THR A 248 -1.61 15.18 -16.66
N LYS A 249 -1.03 15.25 -15.46
CA LYS A 249 0.39 15.60 -15.29
C LYS A 249 1.02 14.96 -14.07
N VAL A 250 2.28 14.55 -14.21
CA VAL A 250 3.19 14.19 -13.09
C VAL A 250 4.42 15.07 -13.18
N VAL A 251 4.75 15.76 -12.10
CA VAL A 251 5.92 16.62 -11.98
C VAL A 251 6.94 15.98 -11.05
N VAL A 252 8.19 15.87 -11.47
CA VAL A 252 9.25 15.18 -10.73
C VAL A 252 10.55 15.99 -10.72
N ASN A 253 11.33 15.88 -9.64
CA ASN A 253 12.65 16.54 -9.57
C ASN A 253 13.82 15.58 -9.85
N SER A 254 13.58 14.51 -10.59
CA SER A 254 14.58 13.54 -10.97
C SER A 254 14.42 13.13 -12.43
N HIS A 255 15.45 13.37 -13.26
CA HIS A 255 15.45 12.95 -14.66
C HIS A 255 15.38 11.42 -14.82
N ASN A 256 15.91 10.65 -13.86
CA ASN A 256 15.79 9.19 -13.90
C ASN A 256 14.35 8.74 -13.71
N VAL A 257 13.63 9.37 -12.78
CA VAL A 257 12.19 9.09 -12.55
C VAL A 257 11.37 9.57 -13.75
N GLU A 258 11.65 10.76 -14.28
CA GLU A 258 11.00 11.29 -15.47
C GLU A 258 11.09 10.32 -16.66
N ASN A 259 12.30 9.84 -16.97
CA ASN A 259 12.54 8.92 -18.09
C ASN A 259 11.84 7.57 -17.86
N ALA A 260 11.91 7.01 -16.64
CA ALA A 260 11.26 5.76 -16.29
C ALA A 260 9.72 5.85 -16.41
N LEU A 261 9.12 6.97 -16.00
CA LEU A 261 7.69 7.20 -16.15
C LEU A 261 7.28 7.38 -17.62
N LYS A 262 8.04 8.14 -18.41
CA LYS A 262 7.78 8.31 -19.85
C LYS A 262 7.83 6.97 -20.60
N GLU A 263 8.80 6.12 -20.27
CA GLU A 263 8.92 4.79 -20.88
C GLU A 263 7.76 3.88 -20.44
N LYS A 264 7.42 3.87 -19.14
CA LYS A 264 6.40 2.99 -18.59
C LYS A 264 4.98 3.33 -19.04
N PHE A 265 4.63 4.62 -19.09
CA PHE A 265 3.27 5.10 -19.37
C PHE A 265 3.05 5.65 -20.77
N ASN A 266 4.09 5.68 -21.62
CA ASN A 266 4.04 5.95 -23.05
C ASN A 266 3.14 7.14 -23.46
N GLY A 267 3.18 8.23 -22.70
CA GLY A 267 2.47 9.48 -23.06
C GLY A 267 1.00 9.55 -22.65
N GLU A 268 0.53 8.66 -21.77
CA GLU A 268 -0.86 8.72 -21.24
C GLU A 268 -1.17 10.02 -20.49
N PHE A 269 -0.15 10.64 -19.91
CA PHE A 269 -0.17 11.95 -19.24
C PHE A 269 1.17 12.67 -19.46
N ALA A 270 1.21 13.98 -19.19
CA ALA A 270 2.45 14.73 -19.25
C ALA A 270 3.37 14.36 -18.08
N VAL A 271 4.66 14.16 -18.35
CA VAL A 271 5.69 14.01 -17.29
C VAL A 271 6.71 15.13 -17.48
N GLU A 272 6.84 16.00 -16.47
CA GLU A 272 7.66 17.19 -16.49
C GLU A 272 8.72 17.16 -15.39
N TYR A 273 9.94 17.57 -15.73
CA TYR A 273 10.98 17.81 -14.74
C TYR A 273 10.89 19.24 -14.19
N MET A 274 11.04 19.37 -12.88
CA MET A 274 11.09 20.65 -12.18
C MET A 274 12.06 20.52 -10.99
N ALA A 275 12.95 21.49 -10.80
CA ALA A 275 14.01 21.36 -9.79
C ALA A 275 13.47 21.37 -8.34
N GLU A 276 12.53 22.26 -8.05
CA GLU A 276 11.90 22.44 -6.73
C GLU A 276 10.36 22.46 -6.83
N PRO A 277 9.74 21.33 -7.19
CA PRO A 277 8.33 21.30 -7.55
C PRO A 277 7.41 21.66 -6.38
N PHE A 278 7.75 21.30 -5.13
CA PHE A 278 6.95 21.67 -3.97
C PHE A 278 6.92 23.18 -3.75
N ALA A 279 8.04 23.88 -3.93
CA ALA A 279 8.10 25.33 -3.82
C ALA A 279 7.33 26.02 -4.96
N GLU A 280 7.53 25.55 -6.20
CA GLU A 280 6.91 26.16 -7.38
C GLU A 280 5.39 25.96 -7.43
N TYR A 281 4.87 24.87 -6.84
CA TYR A 281 3.44 24.64 -6.68
C TYR A 281 2.85 25.23 -5.39
N GLY A 282 3.62 25.98 -4.58
CA GLY A 282 3.17 26.58 -3.32
C GLY A 282 2.77 25.57 -2.22
N LEU A 283 3.29 24.32 -2.32
CA LEU A 283 2.89 23.22 -1.45
C LEU A 283 3.53 23.28 -0.05
N GLU A 284 4.58 24.10 0.15
CA GLU A 284 5.22 24.26 1.46
C GLU A 284 4.29 24.92 2.48
N ASP A 285 3.56 25.96 2.06
CA ASP A 285 2.60 26.66 2.94
C ASP A 285 1.40 25.78 3.24
N ALA A 286 0.83 25.12 2.21
CA ALA A 286 -0.29 24.20 2.38
C ALA A 286 0.05 23.02 3.31
N LEU A 287 1.28 22.51 3.23
CA LEU A 287 1.78 21.48 4.12
C LEU A 287 1.92 21.99 5.56
N SER A 288 2.47 23.18 5.75
CA SER A 288 2.59 23.81 7.07
C SER A 288 1.23 23.97 7.74
N ASP A 289 0.23 24.45 6.99
CA ASP A 289 -1.14 24.59 7.48
C ASP A 289 -1.80 23.24 7.81
N ALA A 290 -1.60 22.23 6.99
CA ALA A 290 -2.11 20.88 7.24
C ALA A 290 -1.53 20.28 8.54
N LEU A 291 -0.23 20.45 8.77
CA LEU A 291 0.44 19.99 9.99
C LEU A 291 -0.04 20.72 11.23
N GLN A 292 -0.29 22.04 11.18
CA GLN A 292 -0.84 22.82 12.29
C GLN A 292 -2.26 22.38 12.65
N LYS A 293 -3.13 22.13 11.67
CA LYS A 293 -4.50 21.61 11.89
C LYS A 293 -4.49 20.22 12.55
N THR A 294 -3.55 19.37 12.20
CA THR A 294 -3.42 18.02 12.79
C THR A 294 -2.96 18.09 14.25
N VAL A 295 -2.10 19.04 14.60
CA VAL A 295 -1.64 19.26 15.99
C VAL A 295 -2.78 19.80 16.85
N SER A 296 -3.63 20.69 16.34
CA SER A 296 -4.78 21.28 17.06
C SER A 296 -5.87 20.25 17.43
N LEU A 297 -5.97 19.14 16.70
CA LEU A 297 -6.92 18.04 16.97
C LEU A 297 -6.44 17.07 18.06
N ARG A 298 -5.20 17.19 18.54
CA ARG A 298 -4.61 16.35 19.59
C ARG A 298 -4.52 17.04 20.96
N SER A 299 -4.96 18.28 21.07
CA SER A 299 -5.01 19.03 22.34
C SER A 299 -6.36 18.88 23.05
#